data_9ced0d048a1d06d7e30ee53c3b64c8e7
#
_entry.id   9ced0d048a1d06d7e30ee53c3b64c8e7
#
_cell.length_a   1.000
_cell.length_b   1.000
_cell.length_c   1.000
_cell.angle_alpha   90.00
_cell.angle_beta   90.00
_cell.angle_gamma   90.00
#
_symmetry.space_group_name_H-M   'P 1'
#
loop_
_entity.id
_entity.type
_entity.pdbx_description
1 polymer ?
#
loop_
_entity_poly.entity_id
_entity_poly.type
_entity_poly.pdbx_seq_one_letter_code
_entity_poly.pdbx_strand_id
1 'polypeptide(L)'
;MKNSIRSLFHHSDMFRRTQSRLTATYSGILIAFLAIFIAVVSFLIHTVITNDQERRIRTLAEQEGQTIENMLKEQSFIGWSSDQNVIFLSEDQLFFYVIDTRGRLMMGDEVNKGLRPLLLSTLQPWTPEKNELRYVEVTIPHHRYELKRFRADELKILTAARPVIVDRQLIGILYVGMDATSMFRLLKWSTFILLSLGVLFIAVAIAFSYFMSKRALIPIQDAYNRQRQFVADASHELRTPLSVIFSSVEALKMDTSLTSDEFSRKTIERLGDETKRMTKLINNLLTLARTDDAKLQIERKPFELRACAERTLQSLQELANKKNITLQFHASEQIEFVGDEDKCTQLL
;
A
#
# COMPACT_ATOMS: atom_id res chain seq x y z
N MET A 1 -9.74 -45.39 4.22
CA MET A 1 -9.42 -44.67 2.97
C MET A 1 -10.28 -43.43 2.69
N LYS A 2 -11.59 -43.44 2.93
CA LYS A 2 -12.48 -42.26 2.69
C LYS A 2 -12.20 -41.03 3.58
N ASN A 3 -11.73 -41.20 4.80
CA ASN A 3 -11.44 -40.09 5.73
C ASN A 3 -10.13 -39.36 5.42
N SER A 4 -9.15 -40.02 4.81
CA SER A 4 -7.86 -39.44 4.44
C SER A 4 -7.98 -38.47 3.24
N ILE A 5 -8.89 -38.76 2.29
CA ILE A 5 -9.15 -37.91 1.13
C ILE A 5 -9.91 -36.65 1.54
N ARG A 6 -10.84 -36.75 2.47
CA ARG A 6 -11.58 -35.58 3.00
C ARG A 6 -10.69 -34.58 3.76
N SER A 7 -9.67 -35.06 4.46
CA SER A 7 -8.73 -34.19 5.17
C SER A 7 -7.80 -33.41 4.23
N LEU A 8 -7.44 -33.98 3.09
CA LEU A 8 -6.61 -33.32 2.06
C LEU A 8 -7.38 -32.18 1.37
N PHE A 9 -8.68 -32.36 1.08
CA PHE A 9 -9.50 -31.31 0.48
C PHE A 9 -9.79 -30.15 1.49
N HIS A 10 -9.98 -30.44 2.75
CA HIS A 10 -10.22 -29.41 3.76
C HIS A 10 -8.98 -28.53 4.03
N HIS A 11 -7.79 -29.07 3.81
CA HIS A 11 -6.52 -28.36 4.01
C HIS A 11 -6.20 -27.39 2.89
N SER A 12 -6.44 -27.80 1.64
CA SER A 12 -6.27 -26.90 0.49
C SER A 12 -7.21 -25.69 0.55
N ASP A 13 -8.42 -25.88 1.09
CA ASP A 13 -9.42 -24.83 1.27
C ASP A 13 -9.02 -23.80 2.34
N MET A 14 -8.40 -24.23 3.44
CA MET A 14 -7.96 -23.32 4.52
C MET A 14 -6.85 -22.37 4.04
N PHE A 15 -5.81 -22.91 3.39
CA PHE A 15 -4.72 -22.08 2.85
C PHE A 15 -5.21 -21.17 1.73
N ARG A 16 -6.10 -21.64 0.88
CA ARG A 16 -6.71 -20.87 -0.19
C ARG A 16 -7.56 -19.71 0.36
N ARG A 17 -8.32 -19.94 1.42
CA ARG A 17 -9.07 -18.88 2.13
C ARG A 17 -8.14 -17.86 2.78
N THR A 18 -7.06 -18.31 3.43
CA THR A 18 -6.07 -17.44 4.03
C THR A 18 -5.36 -16.61 2.98
N GLN A 19 -4.96 -17.22 1.85
CA GLN A 19 -4.37 -16.51 0.72
C GLN A 19 -5.33 -15.44 0.17
N SER A 20 -6.58 -15.80 -0.09
CA SER A 20 -7.59 -14.87 -0.57
C SER A 20 -7.80 -13.70 0.40
N ARG A 21 -7.86 -13.98 1.71
CA ARG A 21 -8.01 -12.96 2.74
C ARG A 21 -6.80 -12.02 2.81
N LEU A 22 -5.58 -12.55 2.76
CA LEU A 22 -4.36 -11.76 2.74
C LEU A 22 -4.28 -10.89 1.47
N THR A 23 -4.58 -11.49 0.30
CA THR A 23 -4.62 -10.73 -0.95
C THR A 23 -5.65 -9.60 -0.88
N ALA A 24 -6.86 -9.87 -0.39
CA ALA A 24 -7.90 -8.86 -0.24
C ALA A 24 -7.50 -7.75 0.74
N THR A 25 -6.85 -8.10 1.85
CA THR A 25 -6.38 -7.10 2.83
C THR A 25 -5.27 -6.21 2.26
N TYR A 26 -4.25 -6.80 1.65
CA TYR A 26 -3.14 -6.02 1.08
C TYR A 26 -3.58 -5.18 -0.12
N SER A 27 -4.38 -5.76 -1.04
CA SER A 27 -4.93 -4.97 -2.15
C SER A 27 -5.87 -3.88 -1.66
N GLY A 28 -6.70 -4.14 -0.65
CA GLY A 28 -7.59 -3.15 -0.06
C GLY A 28 -6.85 -1.95 0.54
N ILE A 29 -5.77 -2.19 1.28
CA ILE A 29 -4.92 -1.12 1.83
C ILE A 29 -4.26 -0.30 0.70
N LEU A 30 -3.71 -0.96 -0.32
CA LEU A 30 -3.09 -0.29 -1.46
C LEU A 30 -4.10 0.54 -2.26
N ILE A 31 -5.29 0.01 -2.50
CA ILE A 31 -6.36 0.71 -3.21
C ILE A 31 -6.84 1.92 -2.41
N ALA A 32 -7.02 1.78 -1.09
CA ALA A 32 -7.41 2.89 -0.22
C ALA A 32 -6.36 4.01 -0.23
N PHE A 33 -5.08 3.67 -0.13
CA PHE A 33 -3.99 4.63 -0.23
C PHE A 33 -3.98 5.35 -1.59
N LEU A 34 -4.13 4.59 -2.68
CA LEU A 34 -4.17 5.14 -4.04
C LEU A 34 -5.36 6.08 -4.24
N ALA A 35 -6.54 5.71 -3.73
CA ALA A 35 -7.74 6.55 -3.82
C ALA A 35 -7.54 7.88 -3.10
N ILE A 36 -6.98 7.87 -1.88
CA ILE A 36 -6.64 9.08 -1.13
C ILE A 36 -5.62 9.92 -1.90
N PHE A 37 -4.57 9.30 -2.43
CA PHE A 37 -3.54 9.98 -3.20
C PHE A 37 -4.13 10.69 -4.44
N ILE A 38 -4.95 9.98 -5.23
CA ILE A 38 -5.62 10.56 -6.42
C ILE A 38 -6.53 11.73 -6.00
N ALA A 39 -7.28 11.57 -4.92
CA ALA A 39 -8.15 12.64 -4.41
C ALA A 39 -7.36 13.89 -4.02
N VAL A 40 -6.26 13.73 -3.29
CA VAL A 40 -5.39 14.84 -2.87
C VAL A 40 -4.75 15.53 -4.07
N VAL A 41 -4.18 14.76 -5.00
CA VAL A 41 -3.54 15.33 -6.21
C VAL A 41 -4.58 16.05 -7.07
N SER A 42 -5.77 15.46 -7.28
CA SER A 42 -6.85 16.11 -8.05
C SER A 42 -7.31 17.40 -7.38
N PHE A 43 -7.46 17.40 -6.06
CA PHE A 43 -7.82 18.60 -5.30
C PHE A 43 -6.76 19.69 -5.42
N LEU A 44 -5.46 19.34 -5.30
CA LEU A 44 -4.36 20.30 -5.45
C LEU A 44 -4.33 20.92 -6.85
N ILE A 45 -4.42 20.09 -7.90
CA ILE A 45 -4.43 20.57 -9.29
C ILE A 45 -5.60 21.53 -9.50
N HIS A 46 -6.79 21.14 -9.04
CA HIS A 46 -7.99 21.99 -9.16
C HIS A 46 -7.80 23.33 -8.47
N THR A 47 -7.35 23.30 -7.21
CA THR A 47 -7.17 24.51 -6.39
C THR A 47 -6.10 25.44 -6.97
N VAL A 48 -4.95 24.88 -7.38
CA VAL A 48 -3.85 25.70 -7.94
C VAL A 48 -4.27 26.38 -9.23
N ILE A 49 -4.87 25.63 -10.16
CA ILE A 49 -5.27 26.16 -11.46
C ILE A 49 -6.40 27.20 -11.30
N THR A 50 -7.39 26.91 -10.49
CA THR A 50 -8.52 27.84 -10.25
C THR A 50 -8.06 29.12 -9.58
N ASN A 51 -7.25 29.03 -8.52
CA ASN A 51 -6.74 30.19 -7.80
C ASN A 51 -5.82 31.07 -8.69
N ASP A 52 -5.01 30.47 -9.56
CA ASP A 52 -4.17 31.24 -10.47
C ASP A 52 -5.02 32.04 -11.44
N GLN A 53 -6.04 31.44 -12.05
CA GLN A 53 -6.96 32.13 -12.96
C GLN A 53 -7.75 33.26 -12.25
N GLU A 54 -8.27 32.99 -11.05
CA GLU A 54 -8.97 34.01 -10.29
C GLU A 54 -8.08 35.19 -9.90
N ARG A 55 -6.82 34.94 -9.56
CA ARG A 55 -5.85 36.01 -9.29
C ARG A 55 -5.54 36.84 -10.54
N ARG A 56 -5.33 36.18 -11.68
CA ARG A 56 -5.04 36.87 -12.95
C ARG A 56 -6.17 37.81 -13.34
N ILE A 57 -7.40 37.35 -13.33
CA ILE A 57 -8.54 38.18 -13.73
C ILE A 57 -8.78 39.34 -12.75
N ARG A 58 -8.58 39.13 -11.42
CA ARG A 58 -8.67 40.22 -10.44
C ARG A 58 -7.62 41.29 -10.69
N THR A 59 -6.38 40.90 -10.95
CA THR A 59 -5.30 41.84 -11.25
C THR A 59 -5.60 42.60 -12.53
N LEU A 60 -6.09 41.91 -13.56
CA LEU A 60 -6.46 42.53 -14.82
C LEU A 60 -7.60 43.56 -14.64
N ALA A 61 -8.66 43.17 -13.94
CA ALA A 61 -9.78 44.08 -13.67
C ALA A 61 -9.36 45.30 -12.85
N GLU A 62 -8.40 45.13 -11.92
CA GLU A 62 -7.87 46.27 -11.14
C GLU A 62 -7.05 47.23 -12.02
N GLN A 63 -6.14 46.68 -12.84
CA GLN A 63 -5.32 47.50 -13.73
C GLN A 63 -6.14 48.25 -14.78
N GLU A 64 -7.09 47.58 -15.42
CA GLU A 64 -7.97 48.22 -16.39
C GLU A 64 -8.88 49.25 -15.74
N GLY A 65 -9.45 48.92 -14.56
CA GLY A 65 -10.28 49.84 -13.83
C GLY A 65 -9.54 51.12 -13.47
N GLN A 66 -8.29 51.04 -12.99
CA GLN A 66 -7.46 52.20 -12.71
C GLN A 66 -7.18 53.04 -13.96
N THR A 67 -6.87 52.33 -15.08
CA THR A 67 -6.63 53.01 -16.37
C THR A 67 -7.86 53.78 -16.84
N ILE A 68 -9.03 53.16 -16.77
CA ILE A 68 -10.32 53.78 -17.13
C ILE A 68 -10.67 54.96 -16.19
N GLU A 69 -10.49 54.80 -14.88
CA GLU A 69 -10.70 55.87 -13.92
C GLU A 69 -9.79 57.08 -14.18
N ASN A 70 -8.52 56.86 -14.53
CA ASN A 70 -7.60 57.93 -14.88
C ASN A 70 -7.99 58.62 -16.17
N MET A 71 -8.36 57.88 -17.20
CA MET A 71 -8.84 58.43 -18.49
C MET A 71 -10.11 59.31 -18.30
N LEU A 72 -11.03 58.84 -17.42
CA LEU A 72 -12.26 59.60 -17.11
C LEU A 72 -11.98 60.90 -16.34
N LYS A 73 -10.95 60.94 -15.49
CA LYS A 73 -10.51 62.12 -14.74
C LYS A 73 -9.86 63.18 -15.61
N GLU A 74 -9.07 62.78 -16.62
CA GLU A 74 -8.33 63.69 -17.50
C GLU A 74 -9.19 64.38 -18.55
N GLN A 75 -10.55 64.26 -18.45
CA GLN A 75 -11.50 64.89 -19.42
C GLN A 75 -11.23 64.59 -20.89
N SER A 76 -10.45 63.60 -21.23
CA SER A 76 -10.13 63.18 -22.62
C SER A 76 -11.32 62.53 -23.33
N PHE A 77 -12.54 62.72 -22.82
CA PHE A 77 -13.77 62.09 -23.31
C PHE A 77 -14.44 62.80 -24.49
N ILE A 78 -13.88 63.96 -24.91
CA ILE A 78 -14.40 64.72 -26.07
C ILE A 78 -13.88 64.07 -27.34
N GLY A 79 -14.56 63.06 -27.85
CA GLY A 79 -14.25 62.46 -29.16
C GLY A 79 -14.15 60.95 -29.23
N TRP A 80 -14.65 60.21 -28.26
CA TRP A 80 -14.74 58.76 -28.33
C TRP A 80 -15.77 58.31 -29.38
N SER A 81 -15.33 58.23 -30.63
CA SER A 81 -15.97 57.34 -31.61
C SER A 81 -15.37 55.97 -31.38
N SER A 82 -16.23 54.95 -31.31
CA SER A 82 -15.93 53.53 -30.97
C SER A 82 -14.89 52.85 -31.89
N ASP A 83 -14.24 53.56 -32.80
CA ASP A 83 -13.32 53.01 -33.81
C ASP A 83 -11.84 53.41 -33.65
N GLN A 84 -11.47 54.28 -32.70
CA GLN A 84 -10.10 54.86 -32.71
C GLN A 84 -9.22 54.63 -31.46
N ASN A 85 -9.73 54.11 -30.36
CA ASN A 85 -8.85 53.77 -29.21
C ASN A 85 -8.85 52.27 -28.95
N VAL A 86 -7.90 51.59 -29.54
CA VAL A 86 -7.57 50.19 -29.27
C VAL A 86 -6.95 50.15 -27.86
N ILE A 87 -7.74 49.92 -26.85
CA ILE A 87 -7.23 49.34 -25.61
C ILE A 87 -6.83 47.92 -26.00
N PHE A 88 -5.52 47.64 -26.00
CA PHE A 88 -5.04 46.32 -26.35
C PHE A 88 -5.56 45.33 -25.32
N LEU A 89 -6.46 44.44 -25.76
CA LEU A 89 -6.88 43.30 -24.97
C LEU A 89 -5.66 42.44 -24.63
N SER A 90 -5.49 42.08 -23.39
CA SER A 90 -4.46 41.12 -22.97
C SER A 90 -4.65 39.77 -23.67
N GLU A 91 -3.58 38.98 -23.78
CA GLU A 91 -3.52 37.76 -24.62
C GLU A 91 -4.62 36.75 -24.30
N ASP A 92 -5.05 36.66 -23.00
CA ASP A 92 -6.12 35.76 -22.52
C ASP A 92 -7.48 36.45 -22.35
N GLN A 93 -7.57 37.76 -22.62
CA GLN A 93 -8.78 38.56 -22.41
C GLN A 93 -9.71 38.41 -23.62
N LEU A 94 -11.00 38.16 -23.33
CA LEU A 94 -12.04 38.06 -24.37
C LEU A 94 -12.76 39.37 -24.60
N PHE A 95 -13.01 40.13 -23.51
CA PHE A 95 -13.71 41.41 -23.58
C PHE A 95 -13.45 42.21 -22.30
N PHE A 96 -13.70 43.54 -22.42
CA PHE A 96 -14.01 44.36 -21.30
C PHE A 96 -15.21 45.27 -21.68
N TYR A 97 -16.10 45.53 -20.70
CA TYR A 97 -17.24 46.43 -20.88
C TYR A 97 -17.41 47.30 -19.62
N VAL A 98 -17.63 48.61 -19.86
CA VAL A 98 -18.08 49.51 -18.82
C VAL A 98 -19.55 49.80 -19.06
N ILE A 99 -20.39 49.42 -18.11
CA ILE A 99 -21.84 49.59 -18.16
C ILE A 99 -22.24 50.61 -17.14
N ASP A 100 -23.00 51.62 -17.56
CA ASP A 100 -23.48 52.71 -16.67
C ASP A 100 -24.53 52.17 -15.64
N THR A 101 -24.87 53.01 -14.67
CA THR A 101 -25.89 52.66 -13.66
C THR A 101 -27.28 52.46 -14.25
N ARG A 102 -27.53 52.80 -15.51
CA ARG A 102 -28.78 52.60 -16.24
C ARG A 102 -28.73 51.35 -17.15
N GLY A 103 -27.65 50.56 -17.08
CA GLY A 103 -27.48 49.35 -17.90
C GLY A 103 -27.06 49.60 -19.35
N ARG A 104 -26.58 50.80 -19.71
CA ARG A 104 -26.12 51.11 -21.05
C ARG A 104 -24.63 50.94 -21.16
N LEU A 105 -24.16 50.32 -22.26
CA LEU A 105 -22.76 50.20 -22.55
C LEU A 105 -22.16 51.59 -22.83
N MET A 106 -21.20 52.03 -22.00
CA MET A 106 -20.46 53.28 -22.16
C MET A 106 -19.25 53.08 -23.06
N MET A 107 -18.45 52.05 -22.78
CA MET A 107 -17.25 51.72 -23.50
C MET A 107 -16.97 50.23 -23.41
N GLY A 108 -16.21 49.70 -24.35
CA GLY A 108 -15.76 48.31 -24.31
C GLY A 108 -15.31 47.81 -25.65
N ASP A 109 -14.47 46.75 -25.56
CA ASP A 109 -13.97 46.04 -26.73
C ASP A 109 -13.98 44.54 -26.47
N GLU A 110 -13.99 43.79 -27.54
CA GLU A 110 -14.03 42.33 -27.51
C GLU A 110 -13.20 41.73 -28.65
N VAL A 111 -12.64 40.53 -28.42
CA VAL A 111 -11.88 39.77 -29.44
C VAL A 111 -12.73 39.47 -30.69
N ASN A 112 -14.05 39.33 -30.50
CA ASN A 112 -14.98 39.05 -31.60
C ASN A 112 -16.30 39.76 -31.40
N LYS A 113 -16.64 40.71 -32.30
CA LYS A 113 -17.87 41.53 -32.28
C LYS A 113 -19.18 40.70 -32.26
N GLY A 114 -19.13 39.47 -32.75
CA GLY A 114 -20.28 38.57 -32.75
C GLY A 114 -20.67 38.07 -31.34
N LEU A 115 -19.78 38.18 -30.36
CA LEU A 115 -20.06 37.80 -28.96
C LEU A 115 -20.80 38.89 -28.20
N ARG A 116 -20.70 40.17 -28.63
CA ARG A 116 -21.26 41.33 -27.90
C ARG A 116 -22.73 41.16 -27.49
N PRO A 117 -23.67 40.77 -28.39
CA PRO A 117 -25.09 40.62 -27.99
C PRO A 117 -25.32 39.55 -26.97
N LEU A 118 -24.53 38.43 -27.04
CA LEU A 118 -24.63 37.31 -26.14
C LEU A 118 -24.08 37.68 -24.74
N LEU A 119 -22.93 38.34 -24.71
CA LEU A 119 -22.28 38.79 -23.49
C LEU A 119 -23.13 39.83 -22.75
N LEU A 120 -23.61 40.85 -23.46
CA LEU A 120 -24.43 41.88 -22.88
C LEU A 120 -25.75 41.35 -22.29
N SER A 121 -26.40 40.42 -23.00
CA SER A 121 -27.63 39.81 -22.48
C SER A 121 -27.41 39.01 -21.18
N THR A 122 -26.19 38.50 -20.99
CA THR A 122 -25.82 37.70 -19.82
C THR A 122 -25.31 38.58 -18.66
N LEU A 123 -24.65 39.72 -18.99
CA LEU A 123 -24.06 40.62 -17.99
C LEU A 123 -25.04 41.67 -17.46
N GLN A 124 -25.95 42.18 -18.30
CA GLN A 124 -26.92 43.22 -17.89
C GLN A 124 -27.78 42.86 -16.69
N PRO A 125 -28.26 41.60 -16.53
CA PRO A 125 -29.03 41.23 -15.34
C PRO A 125 -28.20 41.12 -14.06
N TRP A 126 -26.84 41.12 -14.19
CA TRP A 126 -25.96 40.90 -13.07
C TRP A 126 -25.55 42.22 -12.41
N THR A 127 -26.02 42.45 -11.18
CA THR A 127 -25.57 43.51 -10.29
C THR A 127 -24.54 42.97 -9.31
N PRO A 128 -23.23 43.06 -9.61
CA PRO A 128 -22.21 42.44 -8.81
C PRO A 128 -22.00 43.17 -7.47
N GLU A 129 -21.65 42.38 -6.44
CA GLU A 129 -21.00 42.90 -5.26
C GLU A 129 -19.55 43.30 -5.59
N LYS A 130 -18.90 44.06 -4.71
CA LYS A 130 -17.56 44.58 -4.94
C LYS A 130 -16.57 43.43 -5.21
N ASN A 131 -15.93 43.42 -6.41
CA ASN A 131 -14.95 42.43 -6.86
C ASN A 131 -15.46 40.98 -6.96
N GLU A 132 -16.73 40.82 -7.31
CA GLU A 132 -17.32 39.50 -7.53
C GLU A 132 -16.78 38.85 -8.79
N LEU A 133 -16.51 37.53 -8.70
CA LEU A 133 -16.13 36.68 -9.82
C LEU A 133 -17.28 35.73 -10.18
N ARG A 134 -17.52 35.58 -11.47
CA ARG A 134 -18.55 34.68 -11.96
C ARG A 134 -18.09 33.91 -13.20
N TYR A 135 -18.38 32.61 -13.22
CA TYR A 135 -18.26 31.84 -14.44
C TYR A 135 -19.54 31.98 -15.26
N VAL A 136 -19.37 32.40 -16.50
CA VAL A 136 -20.45 32.61 -17.47
C VAL A 136 -20.29 31.58 -18.59
N GLU A 137 -21.33 30.83 -18.87
CA GLU A 137 -21.36 29.90 -19.99
C GLU A 137 -22.15 30.54 -21.13
N VAL A 138 -21.49 30.65 -22.29
CA VAL A 138 -22.08 31.22 -23.49
C VAL A 138 -22.13 30.15 -24.55
N THR A 139 -23.34 29.74 -24.97
CA THR A 139 -23.54 28.82 -26.08
C THR A 139 -23.39 29.56 -27.42
N ILE A 140 -22.49 29.11 -28.25
CA ILE A 140 -22.25 29.71 -29.56
C ILE A 140 -23.19 29.06 -30.59
N PRO A 141 -24.11 29.84 -31.22
CA PRO A 141 -24.98 29.29 -32.27
C PRO A 141 -24.19 28.85 -33.49
N HIS A 142 -24.41 27.64 -33.96
CA HIS A 142 -23.71 27.05 -35.11
C HIS A 142 -23.84 27.83 -36.41
N HIS A 143 -24.82 28.72 -36.56
CA HIS A 143 -25.10 29.49 -37.77
C HIS A 143 -24.27 30.79 -37.89
N ARG A 144 -23.48 31.20 -36.88
CA ARG A 144 -22.65 32.39 -36.99
C ARG A 144 -21.24 32.03 -37.47
N TYR A 145 -21.00 32.17 -38.73
CA TYR A 145 -19.69 31.91 -39.39
C TYR A 145 -18.54 32.70 -38.78
N GLU A 146 -18.79 33.87 -38.25
CA GLU A 146 -17.79 34.75 -37.60
C GLU A 146 -17.21 34.16 -36.31
N LEU A 147 -17.91 33.25 -35.66
CA LEU A 147 -17.52 32.62 -34.39
C LEU A 147 -16.80 31.26 -34.58
N LYS A 148 -16.56 30.80 -35.82
CA LYS A 148 -15.86 29.53 -36.09
C LYS A 148 -14.46 29.42 -35.53
N ARG A 149 -13.86 30.54 -35.12
CA ARG A 149 -12.54 30.55 -34.45
C ARG A 149 -12.57 29.93 -33.05
N PHE A 150 -13.71 29.95 -32.40
CA PHE A 150 -13.93 29.27 -31.14
C PHE A 150 -14.31 27.80 -31.43
N ARG A 151 -13.39 26.91 -31.27
CA ARG A 151 -13.55 25.44 -31.51
C ARG A 151 -14.51 24.73 -30.58
N ALA A 152 -15.22 25.44 -29.69
CA ALA A 152 -16.10 24.88 -28.69
C ALA A 152 -17.54 25.38 -28.92
N ASP A 153 -18.50 24.49 -28.84
CA ASP A 153 -19.93 24.81 -28.89
C ASP A 153 -20.36 25.61 -27.62
N GLU A 154 -19.58 25.51 -26.56
CA GLU A 154 -19.75 26.21 -25.30
C GLU A 154 -18.47 26.94 -24.91
N LEU A 155 -18.57 28.24 -24.72
CA LEU A 155 -17.49 29.09 -24.25
C LEU A 155 -17.69 29.33 -22.74
N LYS A 156 -16.73 28.93 -21.93
CA LYS A 156 -16.71 29.19 -20.49
C LYS A 156 -15.84 30.41 -20.22
N ILE A 157 -16.44 31.44 -19.69
CA ILE A 157 -15.79 32.72 -19.45
C ILE A 157 -15.74 32.98 -17.95
N LEU A 158 -14.55 33.26 -17.42
CA LEU A 158 -14.40 33.79 -16.09
C LEU A 158 -14.49 35.30 -16.17
N THR A 159 -15.48 35.87 -15.49
CA THR A 159 -15.75 37.33 -15.52
C THR A 159 -15.53 37.92 -14.13
N ALA A 160 -14.78 39.02 -14.08
CA ALA A 160 -14.64 39.87 -12.92
C ALA A 160 -15.44 41.17 -13.10
N ALA A 161 -16.07 41.59 -12.06
CA ALA A 161 -16.79 42.87 -12.05
C ALA A 161 -16.18 43.82 -11.02
N ARG A 162 -15.93 45.10 -11.41
CA ARG A 162 -15.36 46.12 -10.54
C ARG A 162 -16.11 47.43 -10.73
N PRO A 163 -16.51 48.12 -9.63
CA PRO A 163 -17.10 49.47 -9.75
C PRO A 163 -16.03 50.46 -10.25
N VAL A 164 -16.44 51.34 -11.15
CA VAL A 164 -15.63 52.47 -11.68
C VAL A 164 -16.09 53.71 -10.92
N ILE A 165 -15.20 54.29 -10.13
CA ILE A 165 -15.50 55.41 -9.26
C ILE A 165 -14.60 56.60 -9.66
N VAL A 166 -15.23 57.71 -10.03
CA VAL A 166 -14.52 58.95 -10.37
C VAL A 166 -15.09 60.04 -9.46
N ASP A 167 -14.24 60.84 -8.80
CA ASP A 167 -14.60 61.91 -7.90
C ASP A 167 -15.64 61.51 -6.82
N ARG A 168 -15.51 60.30 -6.29
CA ARG A 168 -16.42 59.67 -5.30
C ARG A 168 -17.81 59.36 -5.83
N GLN A 169 -18.02 59.42 -7.14
CA GLN A 169 -19.28 59.05 -7.76
C GLN A 169 -19.11 57.72 -8.53
N LEU A 170 -20.08 56.83 -8.41
CA LEU A 170 -20.14 55.59 -9.15
C LEU A 170 -20.57 55.96 -10.61
N ILE A 171 -19.68 55.79 -11.55
CA ILE A 171 -19.93 56.05 -12.99
C ILE A 171 -20.56 54.82 -13.63
N GLY A 172 -20.11 53.66 -13.28
CA GLY A 172 -20.59 52.39 -13.84
C GLY A 172 -19.83 51.18 -13.27
N ILE A 173 -20.01 50.05 -13.89
CA ILE A 173 -19.36 48.79 -13.53
C ILE A 173 -18.52 48.33 -14.72
N LEU A 174 -17.23 48.03 -14.46
CA LEU A 174 -16.34 47.38 -15.39
C LEU A 174 -16.52 45.89 -15.27
N TYR A 175 -16.77 45.21 -16.38
CA TYR A 175 -16.77 43.78 -16.52
C TYR A 175 -15.58 43.39 -17.40
N VAL A 176 -14.73 42.46 -16.89
CA VAL A 176 -13.59 41.92 -17.62
C VAL A 176 -13.77 40.42 -17.74
N GLY A 177 -13.67 39.88 -18.95
CA GLY A 177 -13.86 38.43 -19.18
C GLY A 177 -12.62 37.80 -19.80
N MET A 178 -12.24 36.62 -19.26
CA MET A 178 -11.15 35.77 -19.76
C MET A 178 -11.68 34.42 -20.21
N ASP A 179 -11.05 33.84 -21.25
CA ASP A 179 -11.39 32.47 -21.71
C ASP A 179 -10.93 31.41 -20.70
N ALA A 180 -11.87 30.81 -20.03
CA ALA A 180 -11.64 29.70 -19.09
C ALA A 180 -11.85 28.32 -19.74
N THR A 181 -12.22 28.25 -21.02
CA THR A 181 -12.54 26.98 -21.72
C THR A 181 -11.36 26.02 -21.74
N SER A 182 -10.16 26.53 -22.01
CA SER A 182 -8.91 25.77 -22.00
C SER A 182 -8.59 25.21 -20.62
N MET A 183 -8.81 25.99 -19.57
CA MET A 183 -8.65 25.58 -18.16
C MET A 183 -9.57 24.41 -17.82
N PHE A 184 -10.87 24.51 -18.10
CA PHE A 184 -11.83 23.43 -17.85
C PHE A 184 -11.49 22.17 -18.64
N ARG A 185 -10.97 22.32 -19.85
CA ARG A 185 -10.49 21.19 -20.67
C ARG A 185 -9.28 20.52 -20.03
N LEU A 186 -8.31 21.29 -19.56
CA LEU A 186 -7.13 20.77 -18.84
C LEU A 186 -7.54 20.03 -17.57
N LEU A 187 -8.44 20.61 -16.77
CA LEU A 187 -8.95 19.96 -15.55
C LEU A 187 -9.66 18.64 -15.88
N LYS A 188 -10.48 18.60 -16.92
CA LYS A 188 -11.15 17.37 -17.38
C LYS A 188 -10.16 16.30 -17.82
N TRP A 189 -9.17 16.69 -18.64
CA TRP A 189 -8.15 15.76 -19.11
C TRP A 189 -7.24 15.26 -17.98
N SER A 190 -6.82 16.12 -17.07
CA SER A 190 -6.01 15.72 -15.91
C SER A 190 -6.76 14.73 -15.02
N THR A 191 -8.04 14.97 -14.76
CA THR A 191 -8.89 14.04 -14.01
C THR A 191 -9.03 12.70 -14.73
N PHE A 192 -9.25 12.72 -16.05
CA PHE A 192 -9.35 11.49 -16.84
C PHE A 192 -8.05 10.68 -16.82
N ILE A 193 -6.89 11.34 -16.96
CA ILE A 193 -5.58 10.70 -16.90
C ILE A 193 -5.34 10.10 -15.52
N LEU A 194 -5.64 10.84 -14.44
CA LEU A 194 -5.48 10.36 -13.07
C LEU A 194 -6.35 9.12 -12.79
N LEU A 195 -7.60 9.14 -13.25
CA LEU A 195 -8.49 7.99 -13.08
C LEU A 195 -8.03 6.77 -13.90
N SER A 196 -7.59 6.98 -15.15
CA SER A 196 -7.07 5.90 -16.00
C SER A 196 -5.82 5.27 -15.39
N LEU A 197 -4.91 6.10 -14.90
CA LEU A 197 -3.71 5.65 -14.19
C LEU A 197 -4.08 4.91 -12.90
N GLY A 198 -5.09 5.40 -12.17
CA GLY A 198 -5.64 4.73 -10.99
C GLY A 198 -6.12 3.32 -11.25
N VAL A 199 -6.89 3.12 -12.33
CA VAL A 199 -7.37 1.78 -12.74
C VAL A 199 -6.19 0.85 -13.06
N LEU A 200 -5.18 1.35 -13.78
CA LEU A 200 -3.96 0.60 -14.08
C LEU A 200 -3.23 0.17 -12.78
N PHE A 201 -3.05 1.10 -11.85
CA PHE A 201 -2.38 0.80 -10.57
C PHE A 201 -3.18 -0.17 -9.70
N ILE A 202 -4.51 -0.12 -9.72
CA ILE A 202 -5.37 -1.09 -9.04
C ILE A 202 -5.11 -2.51 -9.59
N ALA A 203 -5.04 -2.67 -10.90
CA ALA A 203 -4.75 -3.96 -11.52
C ALA A 203 -3.36 -4.49 -11.09
N VAL A 204 -2.34 -3.63 -11.11
CA VAL A 204 -0.99 -3.96 -10.65
C VAL A 204 -0.96 -4.30 -9.16
N ALA A 205 -1.68 -3.56 -8.31
CA ALA A 205 -1.76 -3.80 -6.87
C ALA A 205 -2.38 -5.16 -6.55
N ILE A 206 -3.45 -5.55 -7.25
CA ILE A 206 -4.09 -6.86 -7.10
C ILE A 206 -3.12 -7.98 -7.51
N ALA A 207 -2.47 -7.85 -8.67
CA ALA A 207 -1.51 -8.84 -9.16
C ALA A 207 -0.32 -9.00 -8.21
N PHE A 208 0.23 -7.89 -7.73
CA PHE A 208 1.33 -7.88 -6.77
C PHE A 208 0.93 -8.49 -5.42
N SER A 209 -0.24 -8.12 -4.88
CA SER A 209 -0.78 -8.66 -3.64
C SER A 209 -0.99 -10.18 -3.73
N TYR A 210 -1.50 -10.67 -4.86
CA TYR A 210 -1.66 -12.10 -5.11
C TYR A 210 -0.31 -12.82 -5.11
N PHE A 211 0.68 -12.30 -5.82
CA PHE A 211 2.03 -12.88 -5.89
C PHE A 211 2.72 -12.89 -4.51
N MET A 212 2.65 -11.79 -3.78
CA MET A 212 3.23 -11.67 -2.43
C MET A 212 2.54 -12.61 -1.44
N SER A 213 1.21 -12.67 -1.46
CA SER A 213 0.43 -13.58 -0.60
C SER A 213 0.79 -15.05 -0.86
N LYS A 214 0.94 -15.44 -2.14
CA LYS A 214 1.36 -16.79 -2.50
C LYS A 214 2.77 -17.11 -1.97
N ARG A 215 3.71 -16.19 -2.14
CA ARG A 215 5.10 -16.38 -1.69
C ARG A 215 5.24 -16.43 -0.16
N ALA A 216 4.47 -15.62 0.55
CA ALA A 216 4.47 -15.59 2.00
C ALA A 216 3.87 -16.87 2.64
N LEU A 217 2.97 -17.56 1.94
CA LEU A 217 2.33 -18.78 2.43
C LEU A 217 3.22 -20.03 2.29
N ILE A 218 4.19 -20.05 1.39
CA ILE A 218 5.08 -21.21 1.15
C ILE A 218 5.80 -21.62 2.46
N PRO A 219 6.56 -20.75 3.15
CA PRO A 219 7.27 -21.13 4.37
C PRO A 219 6.33 -21.58 5.49
N ILE A 220 5.12 -21.01 5.56
CA ILE A 220 4.11 -21.40 6.56
C ILE A 220 3.58 -22.81 6.27
N GLN A 221 3.32 -23.12 5.00
CA GLN A 221 2.91 -24.48 4.59
C GLN A 221 3.99 -25.51 4.90
N ASP A 222 5.24 -25.20 4.60
CA ASP A 222 6.37 -26.09 4.86
C ASP A 222 6.58 -26.32 6.37
N ALA A 223 6.49 -25.27 7.18
CA ALA A 223 6.58 -25.40 8.63
C ALA A 223 5.42 -26.24 9.18
N TYR A 224 4.20 -26.00 8.72
CA TYR A 224 3.03 -26.78 9.13
C TYR A 224 3.13 -28.25 8.74
N ASN A 225 3.59 -28.54 7.52
CA ASN A 225 3.78 -29.93 7.07
C ASN A 225 4.86 -30.64 7.88
N ARG A 226 5.98 -30.00 8.18
CA ARG A 226 7.03 -30.53 9.08
C ARG A 226 6.49 -30.81 10.48
N GLN A 227 5.73 -29.86 11.05
CA GLN A 227 5.10 -30.06 12.37
C GLN A 227 4.14 -31.26 12.36
N ARG A 228 3.34 -31.41 11.32
CA ARG A 228 2.39 -32.53 11.19
C ARG A 228 3.12 -33.87 11.07
N GLN A 229 4.16 -33.92 10.27
CA GLN A 229 4.98 -35.11 10.11
C GLN A 229 5.66 -35.48 11.44
N PHE A 230 6.25 -34.51 12.13
CA PHE A 230 6.85 -34.70 13.43
C PHE A 230 5.86 -35.31 14.44
N VAL A 231 4.63 -34.78 14.53
CA VAL A 231 3.60 -35.34 15.46
C VAL A 231 3.19 -36.74 15.05
N ALA A 232 3.10 -37.02 13.74
CA ALA A 232 2.77 -38.38 13.27
C ALA A 232 3.88 -39.38 13.60
N ASP A 233 5.13 -39.05 13.32
CA ASP A 233 6.29 -39.89 13.58
C ASP A 233 6.47 -40.12 15.10
N ALA A 234 6.36 -39.05 15.89
CA ALA A 234 6.39 -39.15 17.35
C ALA A 234 5.28 -40.10 17.91
N SER A 235 4.07 -39.99 17.34
CA SER A 235 2.94 -40.85 17.76
C SER A 235 3.18 -42.31 17.42
N HIS A 236 3.80 -42.61 16.28
CA HIS A 236 4.17 -43.96 15.88
C HIS A 236 5.28 -44.52 16.77
N GLU A 237 6.34 -43.76 17.00
CA GLU A 237 7.49 -44.16 17.81
C GLU A 237 7.16 -44.31 19.31
N LEU A 238 6.15 -43.61 19.83
CA LEU A 238 5.66 -43.75 21.19
C LEU A 238 4.68 -44.91 21.36
N ARG A 239 3.91 -45.29 20.35
CA ARG A 239 2.91 -46.34 20.43
C ARG A 239 3.55 -47.71 20.66
N THR A 240 4.66 -48.00 20.00
CA THR A 240 5.36 -49.31 20.09
C THR A 240 5.82 -49.59 21.52
N PRO A 241 6.63 -48.76 22.20
CA PRO A 241 7.06 -49.00 23.58
C PRO A 241 5.89 -49.03 24.57
N LEU A 242 4.88 -48.18 24.34
CA LEU A 242 3.68 -48.18 25.20
C LEU A 242 2.92 -49.49 25.08
N SER A 243 2.84 -50.10 23.87
CA SER A 243 2.19 -51.41 23.71
C SER A 243 2.99 -52.54 24.38
N VAL A 244 4.34 -52.46 24.37
CA VAL A 244 5.18 -53.42 25.10
C VAL A 244 5.01 -53.30 26.61
N ILE A 245 4.98 -52.06 27.12
CA ILE A 245 4.71 -51.82 28.56
C ILE A 245 3.33 -52.37 28.93
N PHE A 246 2.29 -52.08 28.15
CA PHE A 246 0.93 -52.52 28.40
C PHE A 246 0.83 -54.06 28.43
N SER A 247 1.37 -54.71 27.38
CA SER A 247 1.35 -56.20 27.36
C SER A 247 2.19 -56.85 28.47
N SER A 248 3.29 -56.22 28.88
CA SER A 248 4.09 -56.72 30.02
C SER A 248 3.37 -56.57 31.34
N VAL A 249 2.64 -55.45 31.54
CA VAL A 249 1.78 -55.27 32.74
C VAL A 249 0.61 -56.24 32.76
N GLU A 250 -0.01 -56.51 31.58
CA GLU A 250 -1.07 -57.50 31.47
C GLU A 250 -0.61 -58.94 31.80
N ALA A 251 0.58 -59.31 31.27
CA ALA A 251 1.21 -60.58 31.58
C ALA A 251 1.50 -60.74 33.09
N LEU A 252 1.99 -59.72 33.76
CA LEU A 252 2.20 -59.70 35.21
C LEU A 252 0.90 -59.82 36.00
N LYS A 253 -0.21 -59.27 35.53
CA LYS A 253 -1.54 -59.38 36.17
C LYS A 253 -2.15 -60.74 35.98
N MET A 254 -1.86 -61.46 34.88
CA MET A 254 -2.39 -62.80 34.64
C MET A 254 -1.64 -63.91 35.36
N ASP A 255 -0.43 -63.62 35.81
CA ASP A 255 0.36 -64.60 36.61
C ASP A 255 -0.09 -64.59 38.05
N THR A 256 -1.17 -65.36 38.30
CA THR A 256 -1.75 -65.56 39.65
C THR A 256 -0.99 -66.60 40.49
N SER A 257 0.02 -67.30 39.93
CA SER A 257 0.85 -68.25 40.62
C SER A 257 2.20 -67.61 40.94
N LEU A 258 2.35 -67.19 42.17
CA LEU A 258 3.59 -66.66 42.78
C LEU A 258 4.80 -67.61 42.78
N THR A 259 4.90 -68.59 41.85
CA THR A 259 5.90 -69.65 41.90
C THR A 259 6.97 -69.49 40.77
N SER A 260 6.93 -68.49 39.91
CA SER A 260 8.06 -68.32 38.97
C SER A 260 8.66 -66.88 39.05
N ASP A 261 9.49 -66.73 40.08
CA ASP A 261 10.32 -65.55 40.35
C ASP A 261 11.11 -65.08 39.08
N GLU A 262 11.42 -66.00 38.16
CA GLU A 262 12.15 -65.75 36.95
C GLU A 262 11.31 -65.07 35.85
N PHE A 263 10.00 -65.39 35.75
CA PHE A 263 9.13 -64.78 34.75
C PHE A 263 8.81 -63.33 35.12
N SER A 264 8.43 -63.11 36.40
CA SER A 264 8.16 -61.76 36.93
C SER A 264 9.40 -60.89 36.86
N ARG A 265 10.60 -61.43 37.16
CA ARG A 265 11.87 -60.72 37.02
C ARG A 265 12.16 -60.31 35.60
N LYS A 266 12.06 -61.24 34.63
CA LYS A 266 12.26 -60.95 33.19
C LYS A 266 11.26 -59.90 32.64
N THR A 267 10.03 -59.97 33.14
CA THR A 267 8.98 -59.01 32.72
C THR A 267 9.25 -57.62 33.28
N ILE A 268 9.69 -57.48 34.56
CA ILE A 268 10.12 -56.22 35.14
C ILE A 268 11.35 -55.65 34.45
N GLU A 269 12.34 -56.48 34.11
CA GLU A 269 13.51 -56.05 33.35
C GLU A 269 13.14 -55.49 31.96
N ARG A 270 12.22 -56.15 31.22
CA ARG A 270 11.68 -55.67 29.94
C ARG A 270 10.94 -54.35 30.09
N LEU A 271 10.13 -54.18 31.13
CA LEU A 271 9.47 -52.91 31.45
C LEU A 271 10.47 -51.77 31.73
N GLY A 272 11.54 -52.09 32.46
CA GLY A 272 12.60 -51.14 32.75
C GLY A 272 13.35 -50.70 31.49
N ASP A 273 13.67 -51.64 30.62
CA ASP A 273 14.36 -51.35 29.36
C ASP A 273 13.50 -50.55 28.38
N GLU A 274 12.18 -50.84 28.30
CA GLU A 274 11.28 -50.12 27.44
C GLU A 274 10.99 -48.70 27.98
N THR A 275 10.94 -48.55 29.32
CA THR A 275 10.84 -47.22 29.95
C THR A 275 12.09 -46.36 29.63
N LYS A 276 13.28 -46.94 29.70
CA LYS A 276 14.54 -46.26 29.30
C LYS A 276 14.51 -45.86 27.86
N ARG A 277 14.02 -46.77 26.96
CA ARG A 277 13.87 -46.47 25.53
C ARG A 277 12.92 -45.30 25.26
N MET A 278 11.75 -45.27 25.95
CA MET A 278 10.81 -44.16 25.88
C MET A 278 11.43 -42.83 26.35
N THR A 279 12.16 -42.88 27.47
CA THR A 279 12.85 -41.68 27.98
C THR A 279 13.85 -41.14 26.96
N LYS A 280 14.61 -42.03 26.29
CA LYS A 280 15.54 -41.63 25.23
C LYS A 280 14.80 -41.01 24.00
N LEU A 281 13.67 -41.61 23.60
CA LEU A 281 12.84 -41.07 22.53
C LEU A 281 12.28 -39.70 22.87
N ILE A 282 11.74 -39.53 24.08
CA ILE A 282 11.22 -38.22 24.52
C ILE A 282 12.32 -37.17 24.55
N ASN A 283 13.50 -37.52 25.05
CA ASN A 283 14.65 -36.59 25.07
C ASN A 283 15.11 -36.23 23.66
N ASN A 284 15.11 -37.15 22.71
CA ASN A 284 15.43 -36.89 21.31
C ASN A 284 14.38 -35.97 20.67
N LEU A 285 13.07 -36.20 20.93
CA LEU A 285 11.99 -35.36 20.42
C LEU A 285 12.06 -33.93 21.00
N LEU A 286 12.36 -33.81 22.32
CA LEU A 286 12.55 -32.51 22.95
C LEU A 286 13.78 -31.79 22.40
N THR A 287 14.86 -32.50 22.08
CA THR A 287 16.05 -31.92 21.45
C THR A 287 15.72 -31.41 20.05
N LEU A 288 14.98 -32.20 19.26
CA LEU A 288 14.54 -31.80 17.93
C LEU A 288 13.63 -30.57 17.97
N ALA A 289 12.65 -30.55 18.90
CA ALA A 289 11.76 -29.40 19.10
C ALA A 289 12.49 -28.12 19.55
N ARG A 290 13.57 -28.28 20.32
CA ARG A 290 14.42 -27.15 20.73
C ARG A 290 15.39 -26.68 19.64
N THR A 291 15.72 -27.55 18.68
CA THR A 291 16.64 -27.19 17.57
C THR A 291 15.96 -26.29 16.55
N ASP A 292 14.63 -26.38 16.42
CA ASP A 292 13.83 -25.47 15.57
C ASP A 292 13.66 -24.05 16.17
N ASP A 293 13.85 -23.92 17.49
CA ASP A 293 13.97 -22.62 18.12
C ASP A 293 15.41 -22.13 17.94
N ALA A 294 15.64 -21.16 17.07
CA ALA A 294 16.95 -20.56 16.71
C ALA A 294 17.71 -19.93 17.92
N LYS A 295 17.39 -20.35 19.13
CA LYS A 295 17.98 -19.99 20.43
C LYS A 295 18.76 -21.12 21.07
N LEU A 296 19.37 -22.04 20.31
CA LEU A 296 20.43 -22.86 20.87
C LEU A 296 21.57 -21.91 21.31
N GLN A 297 21.53 -21.54 22.58
CA GLN A 297 22.69 -20.91 23.21
C GLN A 297 23.81 -21.95 23.26
N ILE A 298 24.63 -21.96 22.22
CA ILE A 298 25.90 -22.71 22.25
C ILE A 298 26.81 -21.96 23.21
N GLU A 299 27.11 -22.57 24.33
CA GLU A 299 27.99 -22.01 25.34
C GLU A 299 29.43 -22.08 24.82
N ARG A 300 29.95 -20.98 24.27
CA ARG A 300 31.29 -20.89 23.71
C ARG A 300 32.30 -20.62 24.81
N LYS A 301 32.98 -21.68 25.29
CA LYS A 301 34.09 -21.58 26.24
C LYS A 301 35.35 -22.17 25.60
N PRO A 302 36.53 -21.67 25.94
CA PRO A 302 37.76 -22.33 25.55
C PRO A 302 37.92 -23.63 26.32
N PHE A 303 38.16 -24.73 25.61
CA PHE A 303 38.48 -26.04 26.20
C PHE A 303 39.54 -26.75 25.35
N GLU A 304 40.17 -27.75 25.94
CA GLU A 304 41.22 -28.52 25.27
C GLU A 304 40.56 -29.75 24.58
N LEU A 305 40.55 -29.74 23.24
CA LEU A 305 39.83 -30.74 22.42
C LEU A 305 40.39 -32.13 22.58
N ARG A 306 41.70 -32.29 22.77
CA ARG A 306 42.38 -33.57 22.99
C ARG A 306 41.87 -34.21 24.31
N ALA A 307 41.81 -33.47 25.40
CA ALA A 307 41.35 -33.96 26.69
C ALA A 307 39.86 -34.37 26.63
N CYS A 308 39.02 -33.65 25.84
CA CYS A 308 37.63 -34.02 25.57
C CYS A 308 37.54 -35.35 24.82
N ALA A 309 38.35 -35.54 23.77
CA ALA A 309 38.39 -36.77 22.96
C ALA A 309 38.94 -37.97 23.79
N GLU A 310 39.97 -37.76 24.61
CA GLU A 310 40.50 -38.83 25.50
C GLU A 310 39.45 -39.30 26.49
N ARG A 311 38.71 -38.37 27.13
CA ARG A 311 37.59 -38.74 28.07
C ARG A 311 36.49 -39.53 27.35
N THR A 312 36.12 -39.11 26.15
CA THR A 312 35.08 -39.78 25.33
C THR A 312 35.55 -41.21 24.94
N LEU A 313 36.78 -41.37 24.53
CA LEU A 313 37.38 -42.65 24.21
C LEU A 313 37.41 -43.57 25.44
N GLN A 314 37.80 -43.04 26.60
CA GLN A 314 37.84 -43.77 27.87
C GLN A 314 36.44 -44.31 28.29
N SER A 315 35.39 -43.53 28.05
CA SER A 315 34.01 -43.96 28.28
C SER A 315 33.54 -45.05 27.34
N LEU A 316 34.09 -45.16 26.13
CA LEU A 316 33.80 -46.20 25.12
C LEU A 316 34.65 -47.43 25.25
N GLN A 317 35.73 -47.42 26.05
CA GLN A 317 36.71 -48.49 26.16
C GLN A 317 36.08 -49.82 26.67
N GLU A 318 35.17 -49.76 27.61
CA GLU A 318 34.47 -50.99 28.10
C GLU A 318 33.60 -51.61 27.01
N LEU A 319 32.93 -50.77 26.21
CA LEU A 319 32.07 -51.20 25.14
C LEU A 319 32.90 -51.84 23.98
N ALA A 320 34.03 -51.23 23.66
CA ALA A 320 34.99 -51.70 22.68
C ALA A 320 35.60 -53.06 23.12
N ASN A 321 36.02 -53.21 24.38
CA ASN A 321 36.55 -54.46 24.92
C ASN A 321 35.51 -55.57 24.88
N LYS A 322 34.24 -55.32 25.16
CA LYS A 322 33.15 -56.30 25.03
C LYS A 322 32.92 -56.80 23.60
N LYS A 323 33.32 -55.99 22.62
CA LYS A 323 33.19 -56.31 21.21
C LYS A 323 34.50 -56.67 20.51
N ASN A 324 35.59 -56.84 21.28
CA ASN A 324 36.94 -57.12 20.77
C ASN A 324 37.44 -56.07 19.74
N ILE A 325 37.10 -54.80 19.98
CA ILE A 325 37.53 -53.69 19.12
C ILE A 325 38.65 -52.96 19.84
N THR A 326 39.76 -52.74 19.16
CA THR A 326 40.87 -51.94 19.65
C THR A 326 40.69 -50.48 19.25
N LEU A 327 40.59 -49.58 20.24
CA LEU A 327 40.51 -48.14 19.99
C LEU A 327 41.94 -47.57 19.99
N GLN A 328 42.31 -46.86 18.94
CA GLN A 328 43.58 -46.16 18.83
C GLN A 328 43.32 -44.66 18.73
N PHE A 329 44.06 -43.88 19.52
CA PHE A 329 44.00 -42.43 19.52
C PHE A 329 45.35 -41.83 19.16
N HIS A 330 45.37 -41.04 18.07
CA HIS A 330 46.60 -40.38 17.61
C HIS A 330 46.34 -38.85 17.61
N ALA A 331 46.88 -38.18 18.59
CA ALA A 331 46.88 -36.71 18.63
C ALA A 331 48.23 -36.25 19.12
N SER A 332 48.95 -35.48 18.32
CA SER A 332 50.32 -35.07 18.57
C SER A 332 50.42 -33.71 19.27
N GLU A 333 49.43 -32.89 19.32
CA GLU A 333 49.45 -31.52 19.86
C GLU A 333 48.24 -31.22 20.72
N GLN A 334 48.41 -30.27 21.66
CA GLN A 334 47.29 -29.69 22.42
C GLN A 334 46.56 -28.73 21.51
N ILE A 335 45.21 -28.87 21.41
CA ILE A 335 44.37 -28.03 20.55
C ILE A 335 43.38 -27.30 21.46
N GLU A 336 43.58 -25.99 21.64
CA GLU A 336 42.57 -25.14 22.26
C GLU A 336 41.45 -24.88 21.26
N PHE A 337 40.20 -25.20 21.66
CA PHE A 337 39.01 -25.00 20.86
C PHE A 337 38.00 -24.15 21.63
N VAL A 338 37.37 -23.19 20.96
CA VAL A 338 36.35 -22.33 21.55
C VAL A 338 34.98 -22.87 21.09
N GLY A 339 34.29 -23.54 21.97
CA GLY A 339 33.02 -24.20 21.67
C GLY A 339 32.29 -24.67 22.91
N ASP A 340 31.25 -25.48 22.69
CA ASP A 340 30.48 -26.15 23.72
C ASP A 340 31.06 -27.57 23.91
N GLU A 341 31.74 -27.80 25.02
CA GLU A 341 32.43 -29.05 25.33
C GLU A 341 31.48 -30.26 25.35
N ASP A 342 30.26 -30.06 25.92
CA ASP A 342 29.25 -31.13 26.00
C ASP A 342 28.75 -31.52 24.60
N LYS A 343 28.57 -30.53 23.73
CA LYS A 343 28.17 -30.77 22.34
C LYS A 343 29.29 -31.45 21.53
N CYS A 344 30.54 -31.08 21.77
CA CYS A 344 31.69 -31.73 21.16
C CYS A 344 31.82 -33.19 21.63
N THR A 345 31.63 -33.47 22.93
CA THR A 345 31.61 -34.84 23.47
C THR A 345 30.50 -35.68 22.86
N GLN A 346 29.36 -35.07 22.54
CA GLN A 346 28.23 -35.77 21.91
C GLN A 346 28.49 -36.09 20.41
N LEU A 347 29.33 -35.28 19.76
CA LEU A 347 29.68 -35.40 18.35
C LEU A 347 30.79 -36.45 18.12
N LEU A 348 31.73 -36.58 19.08
CA LEU A 348 32.80 -37.57 19.12
C LEU A 348 32.27 -38.97 19.50
#